data_4a0841b97761cb08bd9b06f5d726841c
#
_entry.id   4a0841b97761cb08bd9b06f5d726841c
#
_cell.length_a   1.000
_cell.length_b   1.000
_cell.length_c   1.000
_cell.angle_alpha   90.00
_cell.angle_beta   90.00
_cell.angle_gamma   90.00
#
_symmetry.space_group_name_H-M   'P 1'
#
loop_
_entity.id
_entity.type
_entity.pdbx_description
1 polymer ?
#
loop_
_entity_poly.entity_id
_entity_poly.type
_entity_poly.pdbx_seq_one_letter_code
_entity_poly.pdbx_strand_id
1 'polypeptide(L)'
;MKRLRQNAILDLVRSGKITSQEDLMLGLKSRQIEVSQSTLSRDIQELRLAKTGGAYTVVESDSSGPKPSEESLRRIIREFLVDIAVAQNIVVVKTGPGHASTVSQALDETGWPEAIGTIAGENTVFIAARSKRDGKKLEHRIRELL
;
A
#
# COMPACT_ATOMS: atom_id res chain seq x y z
N MET A 1 10.25 3.90 14.80
CA MET A 1 10.90 4.96 13.98
C MET A 1 11.37 4.49 12.60
N LYS A 2 12.01 3.32 12.47
CA LYS A 2 12.49 2.82 11.16
C LYS A 2 11.38 2.70 10.11
N ARG A 3 10.26 2.04 10.42
CA ARG A 3 9.13 1.86 9.49
C ARG A 3 8.51 3.19 9.03
N LEU A 4 8.35 4.14 9.96
CA LEU A 4 7.83 5.47 9.61
C LEU A 4 8.73 6.18 8.61
N ARG A 5 10.05 6.12 8.83
CA ARG A 5 11.04 6.70 7.93
C ARG A 5 11.04 6.00 6.57
N GLN A 6 11.02 4.67 6.53
CA GLN A 6 10.99 3.91 5.28
C GLN A 6 9.72 4.17 4.47
N ASN A 7 8.57 4.28 5.12
CA ASN A 7 7.33 4.67 4.44
C ASN A 7 7.42 6.09 3.86
N ALA A 8 8.00 7.03 4.61
CA ALA A 8 8.20 8.39 4.11
C ALA A 8 9.16 8.43 2.91
N ILE A 9 10.20 7.60 2.88
CA ILE A 9 11.11 7.44 1.73
C ILE A 9 10.34 6.92 0.52
N LEU A 10 9.54 5.87 0.68
CA LEU A 10 8.72 5.30 -0.41
C LEU A 10 7.74 6.32 -0.99
N ASP A 11 7.08 7.10 -0.14
CA ASP A 11 6.16 8.15 -0.57
C ASP A 11 6.87 9.25 -1.38
N LEU A 12 8.06 9.66 -0.93
CA LEU A 12 8.88 10.65 -1.65
C LEU A 12 9.31 10.11 -3.02
N VAL A 13 9.78 8.88 -3.07
CA VAL A 13 10.22 8.24 -4.32
C VAL A 13 9.05 8.08 -5.30
N ARG A 14 7.87 7.70 -4.82
CA ARG A 14 6.66 7.58 -5.65
C ARG A 14 6.19 8.91 -6.24
N SER A 15 6.54 10.03 -5.64
CA SER A 15 6.24 11.36 -6.22
C SER A 15 7.00 11.63 -7.52
N GLY A 16 8.01 10.83 -7.85
CA GLY A 16 8.80 10.92 -9.09
C GLY A 16 9.78 12.09 -9.16
N LYS A 17 9.95 12.86 -8.09
CA LYS A 17 10.77 14.07 -8.05
C LYS A 17 12.13 13.88 -7.40
N ILE A 18 12.44 12.69 -6.91
CA ILE A 18 13.65 12.39 -6.16
C ILE A 18 14.73 11.87 -7.10
N THR A 19 15.78 12.66 -7.28
CA THR A 19 16.89 12.35 -8.19
C THR A 19 18.20 12.05 -7.47
N SER A 20 18.29 12.42 -6.19
CA SER A 20 19.50 12.25 -5.36
C SER A 20 19.19 11.85 -3.92
N GLN A 21 20.22 11.38 -3.21
CA GLN A 21 20.10 11.13 -1.75
C GLN A 21 19.89 12.45 -0.99
N GLU A 22 20.41 13.54 -1.49
CA GLU A 22 20.22 14.88 -0.92
C GLU A 22 18.74 15.30 -1.01
N ASP A 23 18.09 15.04 -2.14
CA ASP A 23 16.64 15.28 -2.28
C ASP A 23 15.83 14.46 -1.26
N LEU A 24 16.21 13.20 -1.05
CA LEU A 24 15.59 12.37 -0.02
C LEU A 24 15.80 12.94 1.39
N MET A 25 17.00 13.37 1.72
CA MET A 25 17.28 13.98 3.01
C MET A 25 16.47 15.26 3.23
N LEU A 26 16.40 16.14 2.23
CA LEU A 26 15.59 17.35 2.27
C LEU A 26 14.10 17.03 2.41
N GLY A 27 13.60 16.08 1.64
CA GLY A 27 12.21 15.61 1.72
C GLY A 27 11.85 15.02 3.08
N LEU A 28 12.73 14.25 3.69
CA LEU A 28 12.55 13.71 5.03
C LEU A 28 12.60 14.81 6.09
N LYS A 29 13.52 15.75 5.96
CA LYS A 29 13.65 16.90 6.87
C LYS A 29 12.40 17.78 6.86
N SER A 30 11.80 18.00 5.68
CA SER A 30 10.52 18.74 5.57
C SER A 30 9.35 18.03 6.29
N ARG A 31 9.46 16.72 6.50
CA ARG A 31 8.51 15.90 7.28
C ARG A 31 8.95 15.72 8.74
N GLN A 32 9.91 16.50 9.21
CA GLN A 32 10.48 16.43 10.56
C GLN A 32 11.12 15.06 10.88
N ILE A 33 11.63 14.38 9.87
CA ILE A 33 12.37 13.12 10.01
C ILE A 33 13.84 13.41 9.75
N GLU A 34 14.66 13.43 10.79
CA GLU A 34 16.10 13.55 10.68
C GLU A 34 16.73 12.18 10.47
N VAL A 35 17.67 12.10 9.52
CA VAL A 35 18.37 10.87 9.18
C VAL A 35 19.82 11.17 8.80
N SER A 36 20.74 10.33 9.26
CA SER A 36 22.13 10.39 8.80
C SER A 36 22.26 9.76 7.41
N GLN A 37 23.30 10.19 6.65
CA GLN A 37 23.57 9.64 5.31
C GLN A 37 23.77 8.11 5.36
N SER A 38 24.45 7.58 6.38
CA SER A 38 24.69 6.15 6.53
C SER A 38 23.37 5.38 6.77
N THR A 39 22.47 5.93 7.55
CA THR A 39 21.15 5.33 7.80
C THR A 39 20.29 5.38 6.54
N LEU A 40 20.30 6.52 5.83
CA LEU A 40 19.57 6.65 4.58
C LEU A 40 20.08 5.67 3.52
N SER A 41 21.39 5.51 3.41
CA SER A 41 22.00 4.56 2.47
C SER A 41 21.56 3.12 2.75
N ARG A 42 21.48 2.72 4.02
CA ARG A 42 20.95 1.40 4.41
C ARG A 42 19.48 1.24 4.08
N ASP A 43 18.68 2.27 4.35
CA ASP A 43 17.25 2.25 4.01
C ASP A 43 17.04 2.13 2.50
N ILE A 44 17.82 2.83 1.68
CA ILE A 44 17.79 2.72 0.21
C ILE A 44 18.07 1.27 -0.24
N GLN A 45 19.07 0.62 0.36
CA GLN A 45 19.41 -0.77 0.04
C GLN A 45 18.31 -1.74 0.47
N GLU A 46 17.80 -1.58 1.69
CA GLU A 46 16.73 -2.45 2.22
C GLU A 46 15.43 -2.32 1.43
N LEU A 47 15.10 -1.11 1.00
CA LEU A 47 13.92 -0.82 0.18
C LEU A 47 14.11 -1.15 -1.30
N ARG A 48 15.28 -1.63 -1.69
CA ARG A 48 15.64 -1.95 -3.09
C ARG A 48 15.36 -0.78 -4.03
N LEU A 49 15.75 0.41 -3.62
CA LEU A 49 15.66 1.59 -4.47
C LEU A 49 16.85 1.64 -5.42
N ALA A 50 16.60 1.85 -6.70
CA ALA A 50 17.64 2.08 -7.69
C ALA A 50 17.33 3.33 -8.50
N LYS A 51 18.37 3.91 -9.10
CA LYS A 51 18.27 5.08 -9.95
C LYS A 51 18.00 4.63 -11.39
N THR A 52 16.80 4.90 -11.88
CA THR A 52 16.40 4.55 -13.24
C THR A 52 15.87 5.80 -13.94
N GLY A 53 16.43 6.13 -15.12
CA GLY A 53 16.02 7.35 -15.84
C GLY A 53 16.30 8.66 -15.09
N GLY A 54 17.31 8.70 -14.22
CA GLY A 54 17.69 9.87 -13.46
C GLY A 54 16.95 10.09 -12.14
N ALA A 55 15.95 9.29 -11.83
CA ALA A 55 15.21 9.36 -10.57
C ALA A 55 15.28 8.04 -9.79
N TYR A 56 15.14 8.10 -8.47
CA TYR A 56 14.99 6.91 -7.65
C TYR A 56 13.64 6.24 -7.90
N THR A 57 13.66 4.94 -8.10
CA THR A 57 12.47 4.09 -8.25
C THR A 57 12.63 2.84 -7.39
N VAL A 58 11.51 2.27 -6.98
CA VAL A 58 11.51 0.94 -6.37
C VAL A 58 11.82 -0.06 -7.47
N VAL A 59 12.88 -0.85 -7.33
CA VAL A 59 13.14 -1.97 -8.24
C VAL A 59 12.11 -3.06 -7.93
N GLU A 60 10.99 -3.00 -8.61
CA GLU A 60 10.11 -4.16 -8.66
C GLU A 60 10.82 -5.23 -9.49
N SER A 61 11.04 -6.39 -8.92
CA SER A 61 11.40 -7.56 -9.72
C SER A 61 10.29 -7.76 -10.73
N ASP A 62 10.61 -7.66 -12.02
CA ASP A 62 9.70 -7.96 -13.13
C ASP A 62 9.14 -9.38 -12.98
N SER A 63 8.09 -9.49 -12.22
CA SER A 63 7.19 -10.61 -12.28
C SER A 63 5.88 -10.10 -12.89
N SER A 64 5.76 -10.24 -14.18
CA SER A 64 4.55 -9.97 -14.97
C SER A 64 3.40 -10.96 -14.66
N GLY A 65 3.36 -11.47 -13.44
CA GLY A 65 2.28 -12.26 -12.87
C GLY A 65 1.61 -11.52 -11.71
N PRO A 66 0.40 -11.89 -11.31
CA PRO A 66 -0.22 -11.34 -10.13
C PRO A 66 0.73 -11.54 -8.94
N LYS A 67 0.98 -10.47 -8.17
CA LYS A 67 1.80 -10.54 -6.97
C LYS A 67 1.27 -11.68 -6.08
N PRO A 68 2.13 -12.48 -5.43
CA PRO A 68 1.67 -13.57 -4.56
C PRO A 68 0.60 -13.14 -3.55
N SER A 69 0.67 -11.89 -3.09
CA SER A 69 -0.33 -11.27 -2.22
C SER A 69 -1.69 -11.06 -2.90
N GLU A 70 -1.74 -10.73 -4.20
CA GLU A 70 -3.00 -10.56 -4.93
C GLU A 70 -3.69 -11.90 -5.23
N GLU A 71 -2.94 -12.93 -5.53
CA GLU A 71 -3.49 -14.28 -5.74
C GLU A 71 -4.04 -14.86 -4.43
N SER A 72 -3.35 -14.63 -3.33
CA SER A 72 -3.83 -14.98 -2.00
C SER A 72 -5.10 -14.23 -1.65
N LEU A 73 -5.15 -12.91 -1.91
CA LEU A 73 -6.34 -12.10 -1.73
C LEU A 73 -7.50 -12.60 -2.60
N ARG A 74 -7.25 -12.91 -3.86
CA ARG A 74 -8.29 -13.44 -4.78
C ARG A 74 -8.97 -14.67 -4.20
N ARG A 75 -8.20 -15.61 -3.67
CA ARG A 75 -8.71 -16.84 -3.04
C ARG A 75 -9.56 -16.51 -1.82
N ILE A 76 -9.07 -15.65 -0.94
CA ILE A 76 -9.76 -15.22 0.28
C ILE A 76 -11.05 -14.47 -0.06
N ILE A 77 -11.03 -13.56 -1.03
CA ILE A 77 -12.22 -12.82 -1.46
C ILE A 77 -13.29 -13.78 -2.02
N ARG A 78 -12.91 -14.72 -2.87
CA ARG A 78 -13.85 -15.70 -3.44
C ARG A 78 -14.49 -16.59 -2.38
N GLU A 79 -13.76 -16.89 -1.32
CA GLU A 79 -14.26 -17.77 -0.25
C GLU A 79 -15.15 -17.03 0.75
N PHE A 80 -14.78 -15.80 1.12
CA PHE A 80 -15.38 -15.13 2.28
C PHE A 80 -16.20 -13.88 1.98
N LEU A 81 -16.08 -13.27 0.79
CA LEU A 81 -16.84 -12.07 0.45
C LEU A 81 -18.33 -12.38 0.30
N VAL A 82 -19.16 -11.62 1.02
CA VAL A 82 -20.62 -11.69 0.92
C VAL A 82 -21.16 -10.52 0.12
N ASP A 83 -20.67 -9.30 0.39
CA ASP A 83 -21.11 -8.08 -0.28
C ASP A 83 -20.03 -6.99 -0.20
N ILE A 84 -20.14 -6.00 -1.06
CA ILE A 84 -19.25 -4.84 -1.09
C ILE A 84 -20.02 -3.59 -1.49
N ALA A 85 -19.78 -2.49 -0.79
CA ALA A 85 -20.37 -1.19 -1.08
C ALA A 85 -19.36 -0.06 -0.83
N VAL A 86 -19.57 1.09 -1.48
CA VAL A 86 -18.77 2.30 -1.28
C VAL A 86 -19.63 3.39 -0.68
N ALA A 87 -19.12 4.00 0.39
CA ALA A 87 -19.68 5.19 1.00
C ALA A 87 -18.60 6.28 0.99
N GLN A 88 -18.64 7.17 0.00
CA GLN A 88 -17.64 8.21 -0.20
C GLN A 88 -16.21 7.62 -0.36
N ASN A 89 -15.34 7.82 0.63
CA ASN A 89 -14.00 7.28 0.67
C ASN A 89 -13.85 6.05 1.58
N ILE A 90 -14.95 5.45 1.99
CA ILE A 90 -14.95 4.20 2.76
C ILE A 90 -15.51 3.08 1.88
N VAL A 91 -14.74 2.02 1.72
CA VAL A 91 -15.21 0.78 1.10
C VAL A 91 -15.61 -0.19 2.21
N VAL A 92 -16.84 -0.65 2.16
CA VAL A 92 -17.41 -1.59 3.13
C VAL A 92 -17.43 -2.97 2.52
N VAL A 93 -16.66 -3.88 3.08
CA VAL A 93 -16.62 -5.29 2.66
C VAL A 93 -17.33 -6.13 3.71
N LYS A 94 -18.35 -6.85 3.29
CA LYS A 94 -19.08 -7.81 4.13
C LYS A 94 -18.54 -9.22 3.93
N THR A 95 -18.34 -9.93 5.02
CA THR A 95 -17.87 -11.31 5.04
C THR A 95 -18.81 -12.19 5.87
N GLY A 96 -18.58 -13.49 5.85
CA GLY A 96 -19.17 -14.37 6.85
C GLY A 96 -18.65 -14.06 8.26
N PRO A 97 -19.36 -14.51 9.31
CA PRO A 97 -18.94 -14.28 10.70
C PRO A 97 -17.53 -14.83 10.97
N GLY A 98 -16.70 -14.04 11.66
CA GLY A 98 -15.34 -14.43 12.03
C GLY A 98 -14.29 -14.31 10.94
N HIS A 99 -14.63 -13.88 9.72
CA HIS A 99 -13.70 -13.84 8.58
C HIS A 99 -13.21 -12.45 8.21
N ALA A 100 -13.73 -11.39 8.83
CA ALA A 100 -13.33 -10.02 8.50
C ALA A 100 -11.84 -9.76 8.73
N SER A 101 -11.25 -10.26 9.79
CA SER A 101 -9.81 -10.09 10.07
C SER A 101 -8.93 -10.75 9.00
N THR A 102 -9.31 -11.93 8.52
CA THR A 102 -8.59 -12.63 7.44
C THR A 102 -8.61 -11.82 6.14
N VAL A 103 -9.77 -11.30 5.76
CA VAL A 103 -9.92 -10.46 4.57
C VAL A 103 -9.17 -9.14 4.72
N SER A 104 -9.26 -8.50 5.88
CA SER A 104 -8.57 -7.24 6.19
C SER A 104 -7.05 -7.40 6.09
N GLN A 105 -6.50 -8.44 6.68
CA GLN A 105 -5.05 -8.73 6.60
C GLN A 105 -4.61 -8.95 5.15
N ALA A 106 -5.35 -9.74 4.40
CA ALA A 106 -5.02 -10.00 3.00
C ALA A 106 -5.08 -8.73 2.13
N LEU A 107 -6.02 -7.82 2.40
CA LEU A 107 -6.09 -6.51 1.74
C LEU A 107 -4.88 -5.64 2.09
N ASP A 108 -4.48 -5.58 3.36
CA ASP A 108 -3.33 -4.79 3.80
C ASP A 108 -2.01 -5.31 3.18
N GLU A 109 -1.87 -6.62 3.02
CA GLU A 109 -0.69 -7.24 2.42
C GLU A 109 -0.51 -6.91 0.93
N THR A 110 -1.56 -6.52 0.22
CA THR A 110 -1.45 -6.12 -1.19
C THR A 110 -0.66 -4.82 -1.37
N GLY A 111 -0.68 -3.95 -0.38
CA GLY A 111 -0.06 -2.64 -0.44
C GLY A 111 -0.64 -1.73 -1.52
N TRP A 112 -1.91 -1.88 -1.87
CA TRP A 112 -2.56 -1.04 -2.88
C TRP A 112 -2.52 0.44 -2.47
N PRO A 113 -1.99 1.33 -3.34
CA PRO A 113 -1.76 2.72 -2.98
C PRO A 113 -3.05 3.52 -2.75
N GLU A 114 -4.17 3.06 -3.27
CA GLU A 114 -5.49 3.68 -3.08
C GLU A 114 -6.01 3.52 -1.65
N ALA A 115 -5.58 2.46 -0.93
CA ALA A 115 -5.98 2.18 0.43
C ALA A 115 -4.98 2.78 1.44
N ILE A 116 -5.49 3.50 2.43
CA ILE A 116 -4.69 3.98 3.56
C ILE A 116 -4.52 2.89 4.59
N GLY A 117 -5.56 2.10 4.82
CA GLY A 117 -5.58 1.01 5.78
C GLY A 117 -6.97 0.45 5.94
N THR A 118 -7.06 -0.60 6.75
CA THR A 118 -8.31 -1.30 7.02
C THR A 118 -8.58 -1.42 8.51
N ILE A 119 -9.85 -1.56 8.85
CA ILE A 119 -10.29 -1.98 10.18
C ILE A 119 -11.33 -3.09 10.04
N ALA A 120 -11.16 -4.16 10.79
CA ALA A 120 -12.04 -5.32 10.75
C ALA A 120 -12.89 -5.42 12.03
N GLY A 121 -14.20 -5.60 11.83
CA GLY A 121 -15.09 -6.11 12.85
C GLY A 121 -15.15 -7.64 12.79
N GLU A 122 -16.29 -8.23 13.13
CA GLU A 122 -16.49 -9.68 13.05
C GLU A 122 -16.78 -10.14 11.61
N ASN A 123 -17.67 -9.44 10.91
CA ASN A 123 -18.15 -9.78 9.57
C ASN A 123 -18.07 -8.60 8.59
N THR A 124 -17.39 -7.54 8.94
CA THR A 124 -17.33 -6.30 8.15
C THR A 124 -15.94 -5.72 8.22
N VAL A 125 -15.41 -5.32 7.06
CA VAL A 125 -14.14 -4.58 6.93
C VAL A 125 -14.44 -3.20 6.38
N PHE A 126 -13.90 -2.16 7.02
CA PHE A 126 -13.85 -0.82 6.48
C PHE A 126 -12.47 -0.56 5.90
N ILE A 127 -12.42 -0.16 4.64
CA ILE A 127 -11.20 0.26 3.98
C ILE A 127 -11.26 1.78 3.83
N ALA A 128 -10.31 2.47 4.43
CA ALA A 128 -10.16 3.90 4.23
C ALA A 128 -9.41 4.17 2.93
N ALA A 129 -10.07 4.76 1.95
CA ALA A 129 -9.44 5.19 0.70
C ALA A 129 -8.96 6.63 0.80
N ARG A 130 -8.00 7.01 -0.03
CA ARG A 130 -7.43 8.38 -0.05
C ARG A 130 -8.44 9.43 -0.54
N SER A 131 -9.38 9.02 -1.39
CA SER A 131 -10.40 9.88 -1.96
C SER A 131 -11.65 9.08 -2.33
N LYS A 132 -12.74 9.78 -2.65
CA LYS A 132 -13.95 9.17 -3.19
C LYS A 132 -13.68 8.39 -4.48
N ARG A 133 -12.82 8.92 -5.35
CA ARG A 133 -12.39 8.25 -6.59
C ARG A 133 -11.64 6.95 -6.29
N ASP A 134 -10.72 6.99 -5.34
CA ASP A 134 -9.95 5.81 -4.93
C ASP A 134 -10.84 4.76 -4.26
N GLY A 135 -11.88 5.16 -3.53
CA GLY A 135 -12.88 4.24 -3.00
C GLY A 135 -13.60 3.44 -4.09
N LYS A 136 -14.03 4.10 -5.15
CA LYS A 136 -14.64 3.44 -6.32
C LYS A 136 -13.66 2.52 -7.05
N LYS A 137 -12.41 2.95 -7.17
CA LYS A 137 -11.34 2.17 -7.79
C LYS A 137 -11.04 0.90 -7.01
N LEU A 138 -10.98 0.99 -5.68
CA LEU A 138 -10.82 -0.18 -4.79
C LEU A 138 -11.99 -1.14 -4.90
N GLU A 139 -13.23 -0.64 -4.89
CA GLU A 139 -14.41 -1.48 -5.09
C GLU A 139 -14.32 -2.26 -6.39
N HIS A 140 -14.05 -1.58 -7.49
CA HIS A 140 -13.91 -2.19 -8.80
C HIS A 140 -12.82 -3.27 -8.81
N ARG A 141 -11.66 -2.95 -8.25
CA ARG A 141 -10.52 -3.86 -8.16
C ARG A 141 -10.82 -5.11 -7.34
N ILE A 142 -11.55 -4.96 -6.22
CA ILE A 142 -11.97 -6.11 -5.42
C ILE A 142 -13.00 -6.96 -6.18
N ARG A 143 -13.95 -6.34 -6.88
CA ARG A 143 -14.93 -7.06 -7.71
C ARG A 143 -14.29 -7.86 -8.85
N GLU A 144 -13.20 -7.37 -9.42
CA GLU A 144 -12.44 -8.09 -10.46
C GLU A 144 -11.75 -9.37 -9.93
N LEU A 145 -11.60 -9.50 -8.61
CA LEU A 145 -11.06 -10.72 -8.00
C LEU A 145 -12.09 -11.84 -7.90
N LEU A 146 -13.36 -11.54 -8.02
CA LEU A 146 -14.43 -12.53 -8.01
C LEU A 146 -14.44 -13.35 -9.32
#